data_62da7d20b64d806ae527b2dbb99fb5c2
#
_entry.id   62da7d20b64d806ae527b2dbb99fb5c2
#
_cell.length_a   1.000
_cell.length_b   1.000
_cell.length_c   1.000
_cell.angle_alpha   90.00
_cell.angle_beta   90.00
_cell.angle_gamma   90.00
#
_symmetry.space_group_name_H-M   'P 1'
#
loop_
_entity.id
_entity.type
_entity.pdbx_description
1 polymer ?
#
loop_
_entity_poly.entity_id
_entity_poly.type
_entity_poly.pdbx_seq_one_letter_code
_entity_poly.pdbx_strand_id
1 'polypeptide(L)'
;FLFVQVSGGCSGFFQLDPTGDVSCEPNILDCENCYVSSYSPTPGTSFTISAWVKDEDASPEQLDYEDPRIEIDFGASSISFRAKGQIIDGWQRIHEQVDIPVGATYMVITLNALNGNVLFDDIRVQPDDASMKCYVYDPVTTRLVAEFDERHFATRYEYDAEGRLNRTKKETERGVMTIQEGRMSMPERQP
;
A
#
# COMPACT_ATOMS: atom_id res chain seq x y z
N PHE A 1 -0.25 9.79 4.16
CA PHE A 1 0.50 8.63 3.65
C PHE A 1 1.57 8.31 4.67
N LEU A 2 1.58 7.11 5.19
CA LEU A 2 2.62 6.63 6.10
C LEU A 2 3.65 5.90 5.24
N PHE A 3 4.77 6.55 4.96
CA PHE A 3 5.91 5.87 4.35
C PHE A 3 6.68 5.13 5.44
N VAL A 4 6.98 3.87 5.19
CA VAL A 4 7.93 3.13 6.01
C VAL A 4 9.26 3.13 5.29
N GLN A 5 10.22 3.87 5.82
CA GLN A 5 11.60 3.84 5.32
C GLN A 5 12.36 2.74 6.05
N VAL A 6 12.96 1.84 5.27
CA VAL A 6 13.83 0.80 5.78
C VAL A 6 15.22 1.03 5.22
N SER A 7 16.21 1.20 6.07
CA SER A 7 17.62 1.35 5.69
C SER A 7 18.45 0.21 6.26
N GLY A 8 19.32 -0.36 5.43
CA GLY A 8 20.38 -1.30 5.75
C GLY A 8 20.18 -2.20 6.98
N GLY A 9 19.44 -3.31 6.85
CA GLY A 9 19.36 -4.35 7.88
C GLY A 9 18.36 -4.10 9.01
N CYS A 10 17.52 -3.07 8.95
CA CYS A 10 16.42 -2.90 9.90
C CYS A 10 15.16 -3.57 9.36
N SER A 11 14.69 -4.60 10.04
CA SER A 11 13.42 -5.27 9.78
C SER A 11 12.32 -4.66 10.64
N GLY A 12 11.22 -4.25 10.02
CA GLY A 12 9.98 -3.94 10.72
C GLY A 12 9.12 -5.22 10.82
N PHE A 13 8.62 -5.53 12.01
CA PHE A 13 7.84 -6.74 12.24
C PHE A 13 6.35 -6.42 12.30
N PHE A 14 5.54 -7.16 11.53
CA PHE A 14 4.12 -7.32 11.79
C PHE A 14 3.92 -8.76 12.26
N GLN A 15 3.55 -8.95 13.52
CA GLN A 15 3.19 -10.27 14.02
C GLN A 15 1.67 -10.40 13.97
N LEU A 16 1.20 -11.37 13.20
CA LEU A 16 -0.20 -11.77 13.17
C LEU A 16 -0.32 -13.08 13.93
N ASP A 17 -1.06 -13.08 15.02
CA ASP A 17 -1.34 -14.31 15.76
C ASP A 17 -2.56 -15.01 15.14
N PRO A 18 -2.42 -16.26 14.66
CA PRO A 18 -3.55 -17.02 14.08
C PRO A 18 -4.63 -17.35 15.12
N THR A 19 -4.40 -17.14 16.41
CA THR A 19 -5.40 -17.35 17.46
C THR A 19 -6.30 -16.14 17.69
N GLY A 20 -6.04 -15.01 17.00
CA GLY A 20 -6.82 -13.79 17.13
C GLY A 20 -6.43 -12.91 18.33
N ASP A 21 -5.45 -13.33 19.13
CA ASP A 21 -4.85 -12.49 20.16
C ASP A 21 -3.69 -11.70 19.54
N VAL A 22 -3.91 -10.44 19.25
CA VAL A 22 -2.86 -9.56 18.81
C VAL A 22 -2.24 -8.89 20.01
N SER A 23 -1.12 -9.40 20.46
CA SER A 23 -0.28 -8.71 21.43
C SER A 23 0.58 -7.68 20.67
N CYS A 24 0.24 -6.40 20.78
CA CYS A 24 1.18 -5.34 20.47
C CYS A 24 2.29 -5.36 21.52
N GLU A 25 3.45 -5.89 21.18
CA GLU A 25 4.63 -5.77 22.03
C GLU A 25 5.00 -4.28 22.16
N PRO A 26 5.17 -3.73 23.38
CA PRO A 26 5.26 -2.28 23.61
C PRO A 26 6.55 -1.61 23.11
N ASN A 27 7.40 -2.29 22.36
CA ASN A 27 8.65 -1.76 21.82
C ASN A 27 8.61 -1.39 20.34
N ILE A 28 7.47 -1.55 19.67
CA ILE A 28 7.30 -1.16 18.28
C ILE A 28 6.31 0.01 18.24
N LEU A 29 6.84 1.23 18.39
CA LEU A 29 6.11 2.49 18.35
C LEU A 29 4.97 2.55 19.37
N ASP A 30 5.01 3.52 20.27
CA ASP A 30 3.90 3.93 21.15
C ASP A 30 2.63 4.17 20.32
N CYS A 31 1.92 3.11 20.04
CA CYS A 31 0.69 3.17 19.27
C CYS A 31 -0.47 3.21 20.26
N GLU A 32 -0.77 4.39 20.80
CA GLU A 32 -1.88 4.59 21.76
C GLU A 32 -3.25 4.21 21.19
N ASN A 33 -3.38 3.97 19.88
CA ASN A 33 -4.62 3.66 19.19
C ASN A 33 -4.43 2.69 18.01
N CYS A 34 -3.62 1.65 18.15
CA CYS A 34 -3.59 0.57 17.19
C CYS A 34 -4.92 -0.20 17.25
N TYR A 35 -5.80 0.09 16.31
CA TYR A 35 -6.93 -0.79 16.07
C TYR A 35 -6.39 -2.04 15.41
N VAL A 36 -6.44 -3.12 16.13
CA VAL A 36 -6.17 -4.44 15.60
C VAL A 36 -7.17 -4.71 14.48
N SER A 37 -6.68 -4.96 13.29
CA SER A 37 -7.50 -5.37 12.17
C SER A 37 -8.29 -6.62 12.54
N SER A 38 -9.55 -6.67 12.13
CA SER A 38 -10.39 -7.86 12.29
C SER A 38 -9.93 -9.04 11.41
N TYR A 39 -8.92 -8.85 10.58
CA TYR A 39 -8.39 -9.91 9.73
C TYR A 39 -7.29 -10.69 10.46
N SER A 40 -7.58 -11.94 10.76
CA SER A 40 -6.61 -12.90 11.28
C SER A 40 -6.47 -14.04 10.26
N PRO A 41 -5.30 -14.17 9.60
CA PRO A 41 -5.06 -15.25 8.67
C PRO A 41 -5.18 -16.62 9.36
N THR A 42 -5.88 -17.56 8.72
CA THR A 42 -6.10 -18.89 9.26
C THR A 42 -5.17 -19.91 8.57
N PRO A 43 -4.47 -20.80 9.32
CA PRO A 43 -3.69 -21.88 8.72
C PRO A 43 -4.49 -22.71 7.71
N GLY A 44 -3.91 -22.96 6.53
CA GLY A 44 -4.56 -23.68 5.44
C GLY A 44 -5.43 -22.81 4.53
N THR A 45 -5.44 -21.49 4.71
CA THR A 45 -6.06 -20.52 3.78
C THR A 45 -5.01 -19.75 3.00
N SER A 46 -5.46 -18.94 2.04
CA SER A 46 -4.60 -18.04 1.27
C SER A 46 -4.91 -16.58 1.59
N PHE A 47 -3.91 -15.74 1.44
CA PHE A 47 -4.08 -14.29 1.48
C PHE A 47 -3.25 -13.61 0.38
N THR A 48 -3.63 -12.39 0.05
CA THR A 48 -2.87 -11.53 -0.86
C THR A 48 -2.09 -10.50 -0.05
N ILE A 49 -0.80 -10.37 -0.34
CA ILE A 49 0.04 -9.27 0.14
C ILE A 49 0.44 -8.39 -1.03
N SER A 50 0.38 -7.10 -0.82
CA SER A 50 0.83 -6.14 -1.82
C SER A 50 1.42 -4.89 -1.17
N ALA A 51 2.36 -4.26 -1.87
CA ALA A 51 2.98 -3.00 -1.50
C ALA A 51 3.51 -2.29 -2.75
N TRP A 52 3.63 -0.98 -2.70
CA TRP A 52 4.50 -0.23 -3.58
C TRP A 52 5.86 -0.04 -2.91
N VAL A 53 6.91 -0.22 -3.68
CA VAL A 53 8.29 -0.10 -3.19
C VAL A 53 9.10 0.81 -4.10
N LYS A 54 10.03 1.54 -3.51
CA LYS A 54 10.98 2.38 -4.22
C LYS A 54 12.37 2.13 -3.66
N ASP A 55 13.29 1.83 -4.54
CA ASP A 55 14.70 1.74 -4.23
C ASP A 55 15.34 3.11 -4.53
N GLU A 56 15.78 3.83 -3.48
CA GLU A 56 16.34 5.17 -3.63
C GLU A 56 17.76 5.17 -4.20
N ASP A 57 18.44 4.03 -4.10
CA ASP A 57 19.80 3.84 -4.60
C ASP A 57 19.84 3.19 -5.99
N ALA A 58 18.66 2.89 -6.56
CA ALA A 58 18.57 2.28 -7.87
C ALA A 58 19.08 3.18 -8.98
N SER A 59 19.80 2.58 -9.93
CA SER A 59 20.19 3.28 -11.16
C SER A 59 18.95 3.66 -12.00
N PRO A 60 18.92 4.83 -12.64
CA PRO A 60 17.83 5.24 -13.53
C PRO A 60 17.57 4.28 -14.70
N GLU A 61 18.54 3.43 -15.02
CA GLU A 61 18.44 2.44 -16.09
C GLU A 61 17.92 1.08 -15.61
N GLN A 62 17.72 0.93 -14.29
CA GLN A 62 17.26 -0.31 -13.69
C GLN A 62 15.78 -0.53 -14.02
N LEU A 63 15.46 -1.71 -14.54
CA LEU A 63 14.11 -2.08 -14.96
C LEU A 63 13.32 -2.78 -13.87
N ASP A 64 14.03 -3.39 -12.91
CA ASP A 64 13.45 -4.11 -11.77
C ASP A 64 14.24 -3.80 -10.49
N TYR A 65 13.54 -3.58 -9.38
CA TYR A 65 14.17 -3.43 -8.09
C TYR A 65 14.49 -4.80 -7.48
N GLU A 66 15.75 -4.97 -7.10
CA GLU A 66 16.22 -6.21 -6.47
C GLU A 66 16.34 -6.11 -4.95
N ASP A 67 16.51 -4.90 -4.44
CA ASP A 67 16.77 -4.64 -3.04
C ASP A 67 15.53 -4.72 -2.15
N PRO A 68 14.37 -4.09 -2.49
CA PRO A 68 13.18 -4.20 -1.69
C PRO A 68 12.59 -5.61 -1.67
N ARG A 69 12.34 -6.14 -0.47
CA ARG A 69 11.73 -7.46 -0.29
C ARG A 69 10.68 -7.46 0.80
N ILE A 70 9.68 -8.30 0.61
CA ILE A 70 8.77 -8.73 1.68
C ILE A 70 9.10 -10.18 1.97
N GLU A 71 9.43 -10.47 3.22
CA GLU A 71 9.67 -11.82 3.70
C GLU A 71 8.56 -12.24 4.65
N ILE A 72 8.09 -13.47 4.52
CA ILE A 72 7.06 -14.04 5.36
C ILE A 72 7.61 -15.32 5.96
N ASP A 73 7.66 -15.37 7.29
CA ASP A 73 8.13 -16.51 8.06
C ASP A 73 6.95 -17.17 8.79
N PHE A 74 6.80 -18.47 8.58
CA PHE A 74 5.83 -19.32 9.26
C PHE A 74 6.48 -20.25 10.30
N GLY A 75 7.74 -20.02 10.64
CA GLY A 75 8.55 -20.82 11.57
C GLY A 75 9.19 -22.04 10.92
N ALA A 76 8.40 -22.91 10.32
CA ALA A 76 8.92 -24.09 9.61
C ALA A 76 9.35 -23.78 8.17
N SER A 77 8.88 -22.69 7.61
CA SER A 77 9.18 -22.25 6.24
C SER A 77 9.13 -20.72 6.15
N SER A 78 9.93 -20.17 5.25
CA SER A 78 9.90 -18.74 4.91
C SER A 78 9.82 -18.57 3.40
N ILE A 79 9.22 -17.46 2.98
CA ILE A 79 9.07 -17.09 1.58
C ILE A 79 9.51 -15.63 1.45
N SER A 80 10.21 -15.30 0.36
CA SER A 80 10.65 -13.93 0.06
C SER A 80 10.14 -13.48 -1.30
N PHE A 81 9.57 -12.29 -1.35
CA PHE A 81 9.03 -11.68 -2.56
C PHE A 81 9.75 -10.38 -2.89
N ARG A 82 9.96 -10.16 -4.18
CA ARG A 82 10.49 -8.91 -4.74
C ARG A 82 9.47 -8.25 -5.66
N ALA A 83 9.69 -6.98 -5.95
CA ALA A 83 8.88 -6.24 -6.90
C ALA A 83 8.99 -6.83 -8.31
N LYS A 84 7.90 -6.68 -9.07
CA LYS A 84 7.78 -7.14 -10.46
C LYS A 84 6.92 -6.17 -11.25
N GLY A 85 7.14 -6.11 -12.56
CA GLY A 85 6.38 -5.25 -13.48
C GLY A 85 7.03 -3.90 -13.70
N GLN A 86 6.30 -2.95 -14.25
CA GLN A 86 6.85 -1.65 -14.63
C GLN A 86 7.10 -0.77 -13.40
N ILE A 87 8.20 -0.02 -13.45
CA ILE A 87 8.44 1.08 -12.52
C ILE A 87 7.64 2.30 -13.00
N ILE A 88 6.75 2.81 -12.13
CA ILE A 88 5.86 3.94 -12.41
C ILE A 88 6.21 5.06 -11.43
N ASP A 89 6.67 6.19 -11.93
CA ASP A 89 7.10 7.34 -11.12
C ASP A 89 8.10 6.98 -10.00
N GLY A 90 8.98 6.00 -10.29
CA GLY A 90 9.99 5.50 -9.35
C GLY A 90 9.47 4.45 -8.37
N TRP A 91 8.23 3.98 -8.50
CA TRP A 91 7.65 2.93 -7.69
C TRP A 91 7.42 1.66 -8.48
N GLN A 92 7.69 0.51 -7.87
CA GLN A 92 7.42 -0.81 -8.43
C GLN A 92 6.57 -1.62 -7.45
N ARG A 93 5.76 -2.53 -7.96
CA ARG A 93 4.78 -3.24 -7.14
C ARG A 93 5.28 -4.61 -6.71
N ILE A 94 5.08 -4.93 -5.44
CA ILE A 94 5.02 -6.30 -4.93
C ILE A 94 3.55 -6.67 -4.85
N HIS A 95 3.15 -7.81 -5.41
CA HIS A 95 1.80 -8.33 -5.34
C HIS A 95 1.83 -9.84 -5.47
N GLU A 96 1.60 -10.54 -4.38
CA GLU A 96 1.74 -11.99 -4.32
C GLU A 96 0.61 -12.62 -3.51
N GLN A 97 0.17 -13.78 -3.97
CA GLN A 97 -0.73 -14.65 -3.23
C GLN A 97 0.11 -15.63 -2.41
N VAL A 98 -0.26 -15.82 -1.16
CA VAL A 98 0.48 -16.61 -0.18
C VAL A 98 -0.42 -17.63 0.46
N ASP A 99 -0.03 -18.90 0.36
CA ASP A 99 -0.69 -20.00 1.06
C ASP A 99 -0.10 -20.16 2.46
N ILE A 100 -0.95 -20.14 3.48
CA ILE A 100 -0.55 -20.34 4.86
C ILE A 100 -0.46 -21.84 5.13
N PRO A 101 0.70 -22.38 5.54
CA PRO A 101 0.83 -23.80 5.87
C PRO A 101 -0.18 -24.24 6.94
N VAL A 102 -0.79 -25.39 6.77
CA VAL A 102 -1.80 -25.93 7.71
C VAL A 102 -1.27 -26.04 9.15
N GLY A 103 0.03 -26.29 9.32
CA GLY A 103 0.68 -26.39 10.63
C GLY A 103 1.31 -25.08 11.14
N ALA A 104 1.08 -23.95 10.46
CA ALA A 104 1.62 -22.67 10.90
C ALA A 104 0.97 -22.23 12.23
N THR A 105 1.81 -21.88 13.19
CA THR A 105 1.37 -21.39 14.51
C THR A 105 1.54 -19.89 14.66
N TYR A 106 2.31 -19.28 13.76
CA TYR A 106 2.52 -17.84 13.67
C TYR A 106 2.88 -17.46 12.22
N MET A 107 2.79 -16.18 11.93
CA MET A 107 3.24 -15.57 10.70
C MET A 107 3.90 -14.24 11.03
N VAL A 108 5.13 -14.05 10.54
CA VAL A 108 5.85 -12.78 10.65
C VAL A 108 6.08 -12.23 9.25
N ILE A 109 5.65 -10.99 9.02
CA ILE A 109 5.90 -10.27 7.78
C ILE A 109 7.02 -9.27 8.04
N THR A 110 8.10 -9.38 7.28
CA THR A 110 9.26 -8.50 7.38
C THR A 110 9.42 -7.70 6.11
N LEU A 111 9.54 -6.39 6.24
CA LEU A 111 9.94 -5.49 5.16
C LEU A 111 11.46 -5.39 5.19
N ASN A 112 12.12 -5.76 4.12
CA ASN A 112 13.57 -5.90 4.09
C ASN A 112 14.21 -5.07 2.98
N ALA A 113 15.31 -4.38 3.32
CA ALA A 113 16.24 -3.77 2.40
C ALA A 113 17.54 -4.57 2.45
N LEU A 114 17.97 -5.16 1.34
CA LEU A 114 19.18 -5.99 1.33
C LEU A 114 20.46 -5.16 1.49
N ASN A 115 20.56 -4.04 0.80
CA ASN A 115 21.80 -3.27 0.75
C ASN A 115 21.63 -1.75 0.83
N GLY A 116 20.47 -1.21 0.52
CA GLY A 116 20.26 0.22 0.30
C GLY A 116 19.17 0.85 1.14
N ASN A 117 18.72 2.00 0.68
CA ASN A 117 17.57 2.70 1.21
C ASN A 117 16.34 2.39 0.36
N VAL A 118 15.33 1.79 0.97
CA VAL A 118 14.09 1.47 0.28
C VAL A 118 12.90 2.08 1.00
N LEU A 119 11.91 2.48 0.23
CA LEU A 119 10.64 2.98 0.73
C LEU A 119 9.57 1.93 0.42
N PHE A 120 8.69 1.72 1.38
CA PHE A 120 7.47 0.92 1.23
C PHE A 120 6.26 1.80 1.44
N ASP A 121 5.26 1.68 0.58
CA ASP A 121 4.01 2.41 0.67
C ASP A 121 2.82 1.49 0.37
N ASP A 122 1.65 1.87 0.87
CA ASP A 122 0.36 1.22 0.63
C ASP A 122 0.41 -0.31 0.84
N ILE A 123 0.98 -0.73 1.97
CA ILE A 123 1.10 -2.15 2.33
C ILE A 123 -0.28 -2.67 2.68
N ARG A 124 -0.71 -3.74 2.01
CA ARG A 124 -2.00 -4.39 2.22
C ARG A 124 -1.82 -5.87 2.44
N VAL A 125 -2.55 -6.40 3.41
CA VAL A 125 -2.70 -7.82 3.69
C VAL A 125 -4.19 -8.10 3.79
N GLN A 126 -4.70 -8.95 2.93
CA GLN A 126 -6.15 -9.22 2.85
C GLN A 126 -6.42 -10.66 2.46
N PRO A 127 -7.59 -11.23 2.82
CA PRO A 127 -8.01 -12.53 2.31
C PRO A 127 -7.97 -12.53 0.77
N ASP A 128 -7.63 -13.67 0.19
CA ASP A 128 -7.44 -13.79 -1.26
C ASP A 128 -8.73 -13.56 -2.06
N ASP A 129 -9.87 -13.86 -1.45
CA ASP A 129 -11.21 -13.67 -2.00
C ASP A 129 -11.84 -12.29 -1.66
N ALA A 130 -11.08 -11.40 -1.01
CA ALA A 130 -11.55 -10.08 -0.62
C ALA A 130 -11.08 -8.99 -1.59
N SER A 131 -11.90 -7.95 -1.69
CA SER A 131 -11.61 -6.71 -2.41
C SER A 131 -11.42 -5.57 -1.42
N MET A 132 -10.34 -4.80 -1.59
CA MET A 132 -10.05 -3.66 -0.73
C MET A 132 -10.08 -2.37 -1.55
N LYS A 133 -10.81 -1.37 -1.03
CA LYS A 133 -10.77 0.02 -1.52
C LYS A 133 -10.44 0.94 -0.36
N CYS A 134 -9.62 1.94 -0.62
CA CYS A 134 -9.27 2.95 0.36
C CYS A 134 -9.79 4.32 -0.09
N TYR A 135 -10.25 5.13 0.87
CA TYR A 135 -10.78 6.45 0.61
C TYR A 135 -10.02 7.47 1.45
N VAL A 136 -9.61 8.56 0.82
CA VAL A 136 -8.90 9.65 1.48
C VAL A 136 -9.77 10.89 1.47
N TYR A 137 -10.03 11.44 2.65
CA TYR A 137 -10.82 12.64 2.83
C TYR A 137 -9.94 13.80 3.27
N ASP A 138 -10.23 14.99 2.75
CA ASP A 138 -9.60 16.20 3.24
C ASP A 138 -10.00 16.43 4.72
N PRO A 139 -9.03 16.63 5.64
CA PRO A 139 -9.33 16.70 7.08
C PRO A 139 -10.13 17.95 7.49
N VAL A 140 -10.14 19.00 6.66
CA VAL A 140 -10.81 20.26 6.95
C VAL A 140 -12.21 20.28 6.33
N THR A 141 -12.31 19.95 5.04
CA THR A 141 -13.54 20.03 4.28
C THR A 141 -14.36 18.74 4.28
N THR A 142 -13.76 17.62 4.75
CA THR A 142 -14.34 16.27 4.74
C THR A 142 -14.74 15.76 3.34
N ARG A 143 -14.20 16.37 2.28
CA ARG A 143 -14.45 15.95 0.91
C ARG A 143 -13.56 14.78 0.54
N LEU A 144 -14.07 13.88 -0.28
CA LEU A 144 -13.29 12.79 -0.85
C LEU A 144 -12.26 13.35 -1.84
N VAL A 145 -10.98 13.27 -1.51
CA VAL A 145 -9.89 13.80 -2.37
C VAL A 145 -9.17 12.71 -3.16
N ALA A 146 -9.24 11.46 -2.69
CA ALA A 146 -8.75 10.33 -3.46
C ALA A 146 -9.47 9.03 -3.06
N GLU A 147 -9.52 8.10 -4.00
CA GLU A 147 -9.82 6.69 -3.74
C GLU A 147 -8.76 5.82 -4.41
N PHE A 148 -8.44 4.68 -3.80
CA PHE A 148 -7.54 3.68 -4.36
C PHE A 148 -8.33 2.43 -4.71
N ASP A 149 -8.11 1.93 -5.92
CA ASP A 149 -8.69 0.67 -6.36
C ASP A 149 -7.92 -0.55 -5.81
N GLU A 150 -8.36 -1.75 -6.15
CA GLU A 150 -7.75 -3.01 -5.74
C GLU A 150 -6.30 -3.16 -6.22
N ARG A 151 -5.93 -2.45 -7.28
CA ARG A 151 -4.57 -2.44 -7.83
C ARG A 151 -3.72 -1.29 -7.29
N HIS A 152 -4.22 -0.54 -6.31
CA HIS A 152 -3.59 0.63 -5.70
C HIS A 152 -3.46 1.86 -6.63
N PHE A 153 -4.21 1.90 -7.73
CA PHE A 153 -4.24 3.09 -8.56
C PHE A 153 -5.20 4.12 -7.97
N ALA A 154 -4.69 5.34 -7.85
CA ALA A 154 -5.46 6.44 -7.30
C ALA A 154 -6.40 7.07 -8.34
N THR A 155 -7.64 7.35 -7.91
CA THR A 155 -8.51 8.33 -8.54
C THR A 155 -8.55 9.56 -7.64
N ARG A 156 -8.14 10.73 -8.17
CA ARG A 156 -8.05 11.98 -7.41
C ARG A 156 -9.15 12.94 -7.84
N TYR A 157 -9.73 13.62 -6.86
CA TYR A 157 -10.84 14.56 -7.01
C TYR A 157 -10.38 15.97 -6.65
N GLU A 158 -10.49 16.90 -7.61
CA GLU A 158 -10.16 18.31 -7.41
C GLU A 158 -11.45 19.14 -7.41
N TYR A 159 -11.56 20.03 -6.43
CA TYR A 159 -12.74 20.86 -6.24
C TYR A 159 -12.44 22.34 -6.50
N ASP A 160 -13.44 23.09 -6.96
CA ASP A 160 -13.36 24.54 -7.07
C ASP A 160 -13.49 25.23 -5.69
N ALA A 161 -13.36 26.57 -5.67
CA ALA A 161 -13.46 27.36 -4.44
C ALA A 161 -14.84 27.25 -3.78
N GLU A 162 -15.89 26.98 -4.57
CA GLU A 162 -17.26 26.79 -4.11
C GLU A 162 -17.51 25.33 -3.66
N GLY A 163 -16.53 24.46 -3.85
CA GLY A 163 -16.59 23.06 -3.40
C GLY A 163 -17.30 22.12 -4.34
N ARG A 164 -17.45 22.47 -5.59
CA ARG A 164 -17.97 21.59 -6.64
C ARG A 164 -16.81 20.82 -7.27
N LEU A 165 -17.06 19.56 -7.60
CA LEU A 165 -16.07 18.75 -8.31
C LEU A 165 -15.73 19.40 -9.66
N ASN A 166 -14.47 19.80 -9.82
CA ASN A 166 -13.96 20.46 -11.02
C ASN A 166 -13.22 19.49 -11.94
N ARG A 167 -12.41 18.58 -11.33
CA ARG A 167 -11.61 17.67 -12.12
C ARG A 167 -11.46 16.33 -11.43
N THR A 168 -11.47 15.26 -12.23
CA THR A 168 -11.15 13.91 -11.78
C THR A 168 -9.95 13.41 -12.57
N LYS A 169 -8.92 12.96 -11.87
CA LYS A 169 -7.71 12.36 -12.44
C LYS A 169 -7.62 10.92 -12.03
N LYS A 170 -7.23 10.05 -12.93
CA LYS A 170 -6.97 8.63 -12.66
C LYS A 170 -5.51 8.29 -12.93
N GLU A 171 -4.91 7.64 -11.97
CA GLU A 171 -3.60 7.03 -12.13
C GLU A 171 -3.70 5.71 -12.89
N THR A 172 -2.77 5.47 -13.77
CA THR A 172 -2.73 4.28 -14.63
C THR A 172 -1.28 3.85 -14.79
N GLU A 173 -1.03 2.68 -15.33
CA GLU A 173 0.32 2.20 -15.69
C GLU A 173 1.06 3.15 -16.67
N ARG A 174 0.36 4.07 -17.30
CA ARG A 174 0.93 5.06 -18.23
C ARG A 174 1.05 6.46 -17.61
N GLY A 175 0.86 6.58 -16.31
CA GLY A 175 0.85 7.84 -15.57
C GLY A 175 -0.55 8.36 -15.25
N VAL A 176 -0.62 9.61 -14.81
CA VAL A 176 -1.88 10.27 -14.38
C VAL A 176 -2.62 10.85 -15.56
N MET A 177 -3.87 10.46 -15.74
CA MET A 177 -4.75 10.94 -16.81
C MET A 177 -5.92 11.72 -16.22
N THR A 178 -6.28 12.87 -16.83
CA THR A 178 -7.55 13.55 -16.54
C THR A 178 -8.67 12.82 -17.26
N ILE A 179 -9.62 12.28 -16.49
CA ILE A 179 -10.77 11.55 -17.05
C ILE A 179 -12.04 12.40 -17.11
N GLN A 180 -12.11 13.46 -16.29
CA GLN A 180 -13.22 14.40 -16.31
C GLN A 180 -12.73 15.80 -15.94
N GLU A 181 -13.19 16.83 -16.67
CA GLU A 181 -12.98 18.24 -16.34
C GLU A 181 -14.28 19.01 -16.58
N GLY A 182 -14.75 19.70 -15.55
CA GLY A 182 -15.92 20.58 -15.61
C GLY A 182 -15.46 22.03 -15.73
N ARG A 183 -15.86 22.72 -16.79
CA ARG A 183 -15.68 24.18 -16.91
C ARG A 183 -17.05 24.85 -16.77
N MET A 184 -17.21 25.73 -15.80
CA MET A 184 -18.33 26.67 -15.80
C MET A 184 -17.90 27.93 -16.56
N SER A 185 -18.52 28.17 -17.71
CA SER A 185 -18.51 29.50 -18.31
C SER A 185 -19.53 30.36 -17.56
N MET A 186 -19.09 31.44 -16.91
CA MET A 186 -20.03 32.49 -16.50
C MET A 186 -20.68 33.06 -17.77
N PRO A 187 -21.99 33.18 -17.83
CA PRO A 187 -22.61 33.93 -18.91
C PRO A 187 -22.12 35.37 -18.81
N GLU A 188 -21.54 35.85 -19.92
CA GLU A 188 -21.14 37.25 -20.07
C GLU A 188 -22.40 38.11 -19.86
N ARG A 189 -22.39 38.98 -18.84
CA ARG A 189 -23.46 39.97 -18.67
C ARG A 189 -23.39 40.89 -19.89
N GLN A 190 -24.33 40.75 -20.78
CA GLN A 190 -24.55 41.78 -21.81
C GLN A 190 -24.95 43.07 -21.15
N PRO A 191 -24.36 44.20 -21.55
CA PRO A 191 -24.66 45.51 -21.01
C PRO A 191 -26.10 45.99 -21.30
#